data_8e28628b4421f1aec89d81df9fc796bb
#
_entry.id   8e28628b4421f1aec89d81df9fc796bb
#
_cell.length_a   1.000
_cell.length_b   1.000
_cell.length_c   1.000
_cell.angle_alpha   90.00
_cell.angle_beta   90.00
_cell.angle_gamma   90.00
#
_symmetry.space_group_name_H-M   'P 1'
#
loop_
_entity.id
_entity.type
_entity.pdbx_description
1 polymer ?
#
loop_
_entity_poly.entity_id
_entity_poly.type
_entity_poly.pdbx_seq_one_letter_code
_entity_poly.pdbx_strand_id
1 'polypeptide(L)'
;MGVTNPPAAGQSDQEPAFTLAVEGKDITTLVAANLVNLTLTDYGAGEKKSDEVSFAVVDEKLALPAKGVKVSLSLGFGTRRVSKGTFVVDSTASGASAGAPRIVQVTARAYSKSSAKGHGTLQSQKHRSWMNVTLGDLLNTVASEHGLTARIDETLAAKNIEHEDQAGESDMNLVTRLAARYGAVSKVTHDTWVVMPREATKTSKGNDIRMVIITPSQVSRWSFRNNSDHPDSSKNEGGTHVIRYHDLTDGGKVKSITVGSGDPVVHEEVTMYNLEAAKEIAAGMTVKNKKKLRQMNLEMPLMPELISLTAQCRITTKGFGSVEDREWHISKAQFRYGPQGATLSLDLE
;
A
#
# COMPACT_ATOMS: atom_id res chain seq x y z
N MET A 1 -8.25 -8.62 -41.87
CA MET A 1 -6.80 -8.90 -41.88
C MET A 1 -6.18 -7.87 -40.94
N GLY A 2 -5.84 -8.27 -39.73
CA GLY A 2 -5.24 -7.38 -38.73
C GLY A 2 -3.76 -7.20 -39.04
N VAL A 3 -3.35 -5.96 -39.22
CA VAL A 3 -1.93 -5.60 -39.33
C VAL A 3 -1.35 -5.65 -37.93
N THR A 4 -0.63 -6.72 -37.60
CA THR A 4 0.26 -6.77 -36.45
C THR A 4 1.51 -5.99 -36.82
N ASN A 5 1.72 -4.82 -36.23
CA ASN A 5 3.00 -4.15 -36.32
C ASN A 5 4.09 -5.07 -35.70
N PRO A 6 5.22 -5.31 -36.42
CA PRO A 6 6.32 -6.04 -35.86
C PRO A 6 6.90 -5.27 -34.66
N PRO A 7 7.41 -5.94 -33.63
CA PRO A 7 8.09 -5.28 -32.52
C PRO A 7 9.31 -4.54 -33.07
N ALA A 8 9.54 -3.34 -32.57
CA ALA A 8 10.73 -2.56 -32.91
C ALA A 8 11.98 -3.42 -32.61
N ALA A 9 12.76 -3.68 -33.65
CA ALA A 9 13.96 -4.47 -33.56
C ALA A 9 14.98 -3.73 -32.66
N GLY A 10 15.42 -4.37 -31.56
CA GLY A 10 16.59 -3.97 -30.82
C GLY A 10 16.50 -3.69 -29.33
N GLN A 11 15.35 -3.91 -28.66
CA GLN A 11 15.37 -3.85 -27.19
C GLN A 11 16.01 -5.11 -26.62
N SER A 12 17.14 -4.96 -25.93
CA SER A 12 17.76 -6.06 -25.19
C SER A 12 16.79 -6.51 -24.07
N ASP A 13 16.75 -7.80 -23.75
CA ASP A 13 15.93 -8.36 -22.66
C ASP A 13 16.24 -7.74 -21.28
N GLN A 14 17.25 -6.88 -21.19
CA GLN A 14 17.69 -6.20 -19.97
C GLN A 14 17.32 -4.71 -19.94
N GLU A 15 16.77 -4.15 -21.02
CA GLU A 15 16.39 -2.74 -21.04
C GLU A 15 15.08 -2.51 -20.29
N PRO A 16 15.06 -1.59 -19.28
CA PRO A 16 13.84 -1.25 -18.57
C PRO A 16 12.78 -0.71 -19.53
N ALA A 17 11.57 -1.21 -19.38
CA ALA A 17 10.51 -0.85 -20.29
C ALA A 17 9.15 -0.85 -19.58
N PHE A 18 8.22 -0.03 -20.08
CA PHE A 18 6.86 0.07 -19.54
C PHE A 18 5.83 -0.02 -20.67
N THR A 19 4.59 -0.25 -20.30
CA THR A 19 3.42 -0.08 -21.18
C THR A 19 2.41 0.79 -20.46
N LEU A 20 1.93 1.82 -21.14
CA LEU A 20 0.94 2.76 -20.63
C LEU A 20 -0.25 2.83 -21.58
N ALA A 21 -1.45 2.55 -21.07
CA ALA A 21 -2.67 2.65 -21.83
C ALA A 21 -3.68 3.58 -21.15
N VAL A 22 -4.38 4.39 -21.94
CA VAL A 22 -5.44 5.30 -21.49
C VAL A 22 -6.76 4.87 -22.11
N GLU A 23 -7.77 4.57 -21.27
CA GLU A 23 -9.06 4.00 -21.68
C GLU A 23 -8.90 2.80 -22.63
N GLY A 24 -7.89 1.95 -22.37
CA GLY A 24 -7.56 0.79 -23.19
C GLY A 24 -6.73 1.07 -24.45
N LYS A 25 -6.51 2.33 -24.80
CA LYS A 25 -5.65 2.72 -25.95
C LYS A 25 -4.20 2.82 -25.50
N ASP A 26 -3.32 2.07 -26.15
CA ASP A 26 -1.88 2.14 -25.90
C ASP A 26 -1.31 3.51 -26.34
N ILE A 27 -0.67 4.20 -25.40
CA ILE A 27 0.02 5.48 -25.60
C ILE A 27 1.51 5.37 -25.28
N THR A 28 2.03 4.16 -25.13
CA THR A 28 3.42 3.91 -24.70
C THR A 28 4.45 4.64 -25.55
N THR A 29 4.35 4.50 -26.88
CA THR A 29 5.30 5.13 -27.82
C THR A 29 5.27 6.65 -27.72
N LEU A 30 4.07 7.24 -27.60
CA LEU A 30 3.90 8.69 -27.46
C LEU A 30 4.58 9.21 -26.19
N VAL A 31 4.34 8.51 -25.07
CA VAL A 31 4.90 8.90 -23.77
C VAL A 31 6.40 8.63 -23.74
N ALA A 32 6.87 7.48 -24.21
CA ALA A 32 8.29 7.11 -24.18
C ALA A 32 9.17 8.06 -24.99
N ALA A 33 8.70 8.51 -26.16
CA ALA A 33 9.46 9.42 -27.03
C ALA A 33 9.78 10.77 -26.36
N ASN A 34 8.95 11.22 -25.42
CA ASN A 34 9.05 12.55 -24.81
C ASN A 34 9.07 12.49 -23.27
N LEU A 35 9.41 11.33 -22.72
CA LEU A 35 9.35 11.08 -21.28
C LEU A 35 10.39 11.91 -20.53
N VAL A 36 9.92 12.69 -19.55
CA VAL A 36 10.77 13.32 -18.53
C VAL A 36 10.95 12.35 -17.35
N ASN A 37 9.86 11.84 -16.83
CA ASN A 37 9.84 10.82 -15.80
C ASN A 37 8.50 10.07 -15.79
N LEU A 38 8.52 8.82 -15.32
CA LEU A 38 7.35 8.04 -14.93
C LEU A 38 7.65 7.42 -13.58
N THR A 39 6.77 7.62 -12.63
CA THR A 39 6.90 7.12 -11.27
C THR A 39 5.65 6.36 -10.87
N LEU A 40 5.82 5.12 -10.45
CA LEU A 40 4.81 4.37 -9.72
C LEU A 40 5.20 4.37 -8.25
N THR A 41 4.32 4.82 -7.38
CA THR A 41 4.46 4.68 -5.93
C THR A 41 3.38 3.73 -5.42
N ASP A 42 3.82 2.58 -4.93
CA ASP A 42 2.98 1.57 -4.28
C ASP A 42 3.14 1.75 -2.77
N TYR A 43 2.07 2.17 -2.10
CA TYR A 43 2.03 2.39 -0.67
C TYR A 43 1.54 1.14 0.06
N GLY A 44 2.22 0.82 1.15
CA GLY A 44 1.75 -0.20 2.07
C GLY A 44 0.41 0.17 2.69
N ALA A 45 -0.37 -0.83 3.03
CA ALA A 45 -1.73 -0.62 3.55
C ALA A 45 -1.77 0.05 4.94
N GLY A 46 -0.64 0.28 5.59
CA GLY A 46 -0.54 1.12 6.80
C GLY A 46 -0.44 2.62 6.52
N GLU A 47 -0.15 2.99 5.29
CA GLU A 47 -0.09 4.36 4.82
C GLU A 47 -1.51 4.83 4.46
N LYS A 48 -1.89 6.02 4.94
CA LYS A 48 -3.19 6.62 4.58
C LYS A 48 -3.16 7.23 3.16
N LYS A 49 -2.48 6.57 2.23
CA LYS A 49 -2.24 7.03 0.86
C LYS A 49 -2.64 5.95 -0.14
N SER A 50 -3.17 6.37 -1.26
CA SER A 50 -3.47 5.51 -2.39
C SER A 50 -2.23 5.32 -3.25
N ASP A 51 -2.09 4.15 -3.86
CA ASP A 51 -1.11 3.96 -4.91
C ASP A 51 -1.27 5.02 -5.99
N GLU A 52 -0.15 5.49 -6.52
CA GLU A 52 -0.11 6.62 -7.42
C GLU A 52 0.84 6.35 -8.59
N VAL A 53 0.38 6.66 -9.77
CA VAL A 53 1.20 6.77 -10.99
C VAL A 53 1.27 8.22 -11.37
N SER A 54 2.47 8.75 -11.54
CA SER A 54 2.67 10.06 -12.14
C SER A 54 3.64 9.95 -13.31
N PHE A 55 3.38 10.69 -14.38
CA PHE A 55 4.31 10.81 -15.48
C PHE A 55 4.32 12.22 -16.02
N ALA A 56 5.48 12.65 -16.49
CA ALA A 56 5.70 13.94 -17.12
C ALA A 56 6.30 13.75 -18.51
N VAL A 57 5.77 14.46 -19.49
CA VAL A 57 6.22 14.44 -20.87
C VAL A 57 6.42 15.85 -21.41
N VAL A 58 7.40 16.01 -22.30
CA VAL A 58 7.57 17.23 -23.07
C VAL A 58 6.64 17.16 -24.28
N ASP A 59 5.62 18.01 -24.34
CA ASP A 59 4.73 18.07 -25.50
C ASP A 59 3.99 19.42 -25.58
N GLU A 60 4.16 20.12 -26.71
CA GLU A 60 3.55 21.41 -26.94
C GLU A 60 2.03 21.34 -27.21
N LYS A 61 1.55 20.20 -27.71
CA LYS A 61 0.20 20.04 -28.23
C LYS A 61 -0.65 19.02 -27.48
N LEU A 62 -0.06 18.25 -26.56
CA LEU A 62 -0.78 17.21 -25.85
C LEU A 62 -1.96 17.80 -25.06
N ALA A 63 -3.15 17.32 -25.36
CA ALA A 63 -4.32 17.67 -24.58
C ALA A 63 -4.23 17.05 -23.17
N LEU A 64 -4.57 17.82 -22.15
CA LEU A 64 -4.62 17.31 -20.78
C LEU A 64 -5.74 16.27 -20.66
N PRO A 65 -5.45 15.05 -20.20
CA PRO A 65 -6.51 14.07 -19.97
C PRO A 65 -7.48 14.57 -18.90
N ALA A 66 -8.77 14.30 -19.10
CA ALA A 66 -9.79 14.68 -18.14
C ALA A 66 -9.63 13.87 -16.84
N LYS A 67 -10.04 14.46 -15.72
CA LYS A 67 -10.16 13.76 -14.45
C LYS A 67 -11.13 12.60 -14.57
N GLY A 68 -10.81 11.46 -13.96
CA GLY A 68 -11.62 10.24 -14.01
C GLY A 68 -11.28 9.28 -15.15
N VAL A 69 -10.39 9.66 -16.08
CA VAL A 69 -9.90 8.79 -17.14
C VAL A 69 -9.04 7.66 -16.56
N LYS A 70 -9.20 6.44 -17.07
CA LYS A 70 -8.45 5.28 -16.61
C LYS A 70 -7.10 5.16 -17.31
N VAL A 71 -6.07 4.91 -16.50
CA VAL A 71 -4.68 4.69 -16.94
C VAL A 71 -4.22 3.33 -16.46
N SER A 72 -3.86 2.43 -17.35
CA SER A 72 -3.28 1.12 -17.01
C SER A 72 -1.78 1.14 -17.21
N LEU A 73 -1.03 0.64 -16.23
CA LEU A 73 0.43 0.60 -16.24
C LEU A 73 0.93 -0.84 -16.12
N SER A 74 1.89 -1.20 -16.96
CA SER A 74 2.72 -2.39 -16.78
C SER A 74 4.19 -1.98 -16.83
N LEU A 75 5.00 -2.59 -15.99
CA LEU A 75 6.44 -2.36 -15.88
C LEU A 75 7.21 -3.64 -16.18
N GLY A 76 8.41 -3.53 -16.74
CA GLY A 76 9.21 -4.72 -17.04
C GLY A 76 10.52 -4.42 -17.73
N PHE A 77 10.99 -5.43 -18.46
CA PHE A 77 12.24 -5.41 -19.21
C PHE A 77 12.03 -6.05 -20.58
N GLY A 78 12.66 -5.49 -21.64
CA GLY A 78 12.52 -5.98 -23.01
C GLY A 78 11.06 -6.16 -23.39
N THR A 79 10.63 -7.39 -23.62
CA THR A 79 9.24 -7.74 -23.95
C THR A 79 8.41 -8.21 -22.76
N ARG A 80 9.03 -8.53 -21.63
CA ARG A 80 8.35 -9.04 -20.43
C ARG A 80 7.78 -7.89 -19.61
N ARG A 81 6.46 -7.92 -19.36
CA ARG A 81 5.75 -6.89 -18.60
C ARG A 81 4.97 -7.53 -17.45
N VAL A 82 4.99 -6.86 -16.31
CA VAL A 82 4.16 -7.18 -15.13
C VAL A 82 3.15 -6.05 -14.97
N SER A 83 1.87 -6.39 -14.99
CA SER A 83 0.82 -5.40 -14.74
C SER A 83 0.95 -4.84 -13.33
N LYS A 84 0.93 -3.53 -13.22
CA LYS A 84 0.92 -2.78 -11.95
C LYS A 84 -0.46 -2.25 -11.59
N GLY A 85 -1.45 -2.51 -12.43
CA GLY A 85 -2.84 -2.16 -12.19
C GLY A 85 -3.36 -1.03 -13.06
N THR A 86 -4.57 -0.63 -12.73
CA THR A 86 -5.27 0.50 -13.37
C THR A 86 -5.48 1.61 -12.35
N PHE A 87 -5.26 2.83 -12.79
CA PHE A 87 -5.33 4.05 -11.99
C PHE A 87 -6.32 5.01 -12.64
N VAL A 88 -6.82 5.94 -11.88
CA VAL A 88 -7.76 6.97 -12.36
C VAL A 88 -7.11 8.33 -12.27
N VAL A 89 -7.10 9.09 -13.35
CA VAL A 89 -6.53 10.45 -13.39
C VAL A 89 -7.20 11.31 -12.32
N ASP A 90 -6.40 11.79 -11.38
CA ASP A 90 -6.83 12.65 -10.28
C ASP A 90 -6.50 14.12 -10.55
N SER A 91 -5.33 14.38 -11.13
CA SER A 91 -4.91 15.74 -11.50
C SER A 91 -4.00 15.75 -12.73
N THR A 92 -4.05 16.87 -13.43
CA THR A 92 -3.18 17.18 -14.55
C THR A 92 -2.64 18.59 -14.39
N ALA A 93 -1.40 18.81 -14.78
CA ALA A 93 -0.77 20.12 -14.79
C ALA A 93 0.03 20.32 -16.08
N SER A 94 0.20 21.55 -16.49
CA SER A 94 1.13 21.88 -17.55
C SER A 94 1.79 23.23 -17.29
N GLY A 95 3.03 23.36 -17.71
CA GLY A 95 3.80 24.59 -17.58
C GLY A 95 4.98 24.63 -18.50
N ALA A 96 5.47 25.83 -18.77
CA ALA A 96 6.71 26.09 -19.48
C ALA A 96 7.46 27.25 -18.81
N SER A 97 8.77 27.25 -18.89
CA SER A 97 9.60 28.42 -18.56
C SER A 97 10.04 29.13 -19.82
N ALA A 98 10.45 30.39 -19.74
CA ALA A 98 10.94 31.13 -20.90
C ALA A 98 12.12 30.37 -21.55
N GLY A 99 11.98 30.06 -22.84
CA GLY A 99 12.97 29.31 -23.60
C GLY A 99 13.02 27.79 -23.38
N ALA A 100 12.10 27.24 -22.54
CA ALA A 100 11.98 25.81 -22.32
C ALA A 100 10.66 25.26 -22.89
N PRO A 101 10.62 24.01 -23.36
CA PRO A 101 9.43 23.41 -23.89
C PRO A 101 8.37 23.20 -22.80
N ARG A 102 7.11 23.09 -23.23
CA ARG A 102 5.99 22.79 -22.33
C ARG A 102 6.12 21.37 -21.78
N ILE A 103 5.96 21.24 -20.48
CA ILE A 103 5.87 19.94 -19.78
C ILE A 103 4.41 19.72 -19.37
N VAL A 104 3.90 18.53 -19.66
CA VAL A 104 2.59 18.04 -19.22
C VAL A 104 2.82 16.98 -18.15
N GLN A 105 2.22 17.15 -17.00
CA GLN A 105 2.26 16.20 -15.89
C GLN A 105 0.87 15.62 -15.65
N VAL A 106 0.78 14.31 -15.51
CA VAL A 106 -0.43 13.58 -15.19
C VAL A 106 -0.19 12.79 -13.90
N THR A 107 -1.14 12.88 -12.97
CA THR A 107 -1.15 12.09 -11.74
C THR A 107 -2.44 11.27 -11.71
N ALA A 108 -2.31 9.95 -11.56
CA ALA A 108 -3.41 9.02 -11.46
C ALA A 108 -3.28 8.15 -10.21
N ARG A 109 -4.40 7.81 -9.57
CA ARG A 109 -4.44 7.06 -8.31
C ARG A 109 -5.23 5.77 -8.45
N ALA A 110 -4.94 4.79 -7.59
CA ALA A 110 -5.64 3.50 -7.61
C ALA A 110 -7.16 3.65 -7.41
N TYR A 111 -7.60 4.71 -6.74
CA TYR A 111 -9.01 5.10 -6.67
C TYR A 111 -9.18 6.61 -6.85
N SER A 112 -10.30 7.02 -7.45
CA SER A 112 -10.61 8.43 -7.66
C SER A 112 -11.30 9.03 -6.43
N LYS A 113 -10.91 10.25 -6.06
CA LYS A 113 -11.67 11.08 -5.10
C LYS A 113 -12.93 11.71 -5.73
N SER A 114 -13.13 11.52 -7.04
CA SER A 114 -14.25 12.11 -7.77
C SER A 114 -15.49 11.24 -7.71
N SER A 115 -16.63 11.82 -7.33
CA SER A 115 -17.94 11.17 -7.25
C SER A 115 -18.51 10.69 -8.60
N ALA A 116 -17.99 11.19 -9.71
CA ALA A 116 -18.56 10.95 -11.04
C ALA A 116 -18.50 9.48 -11.51
N LYS A 117 -17.69 8.62 -10.88
CA LYS A 117 -17.54 7.19 -11.22
C LYS A 117 -17.47 6.25 -9.99
N GLY A 118 -18.15 6.57 -8.91
CA GLY A 118 -18.44 5.63 -7.82
C GLY A 118 -17.44 5.58 -6.65
N HIS A 119 -16.15 5.85 -6.85
CA HIS A 119 -15.17 5.72 -5.77
C HIS A 119 -15.02 6.97 -4.88
N GLY A 120 -15.55 8.11 -5.29
CA GLY A 120 -15.55 9.34 -4.47
C GLY A 120 -16.37 9.22 -3.19
N THR A 121 -17.29 8.27 -3.15
CA THR A 121 -18.12 7.98 -1.98
C THR A 121 -17.38 7.24 -0.86
N LEU A 122 -16.23 6.60 -1.15
CA LEU A 122 -15.39 5.91 -0.15
C LEU A 122 -14.98 6.82 1.01
N GLN A 123 -14.85 8.13 0.75
CA GLN A 123 -14.45 9.12 1.74
C GLN A 123 -15.64 9.94 2.29
N SER A 124 -16.86 9.69 1.80
CA SER A 124 -18.06 10.34 2.33
C SER A 124 -18.38 9.81 3.72
N GLN A 125 -18.64 10.72 4.64
CA GLN A 125 -19.02 10.37 6.01
C GLN A 125 -20.42 9.77 6.04
N LYS A 126 -20.58 8.72 6.85
CA LYS A 126 -21.83 8.03 7.08
C LYS A 126 -22.14 7.92 8.57
N HIS A 127 -23.41 7.75 8.89
CA HIS A 127 -23.90 7.43 10.23
C HIS A 127 -24.71 6.15 10.14
N ARG A 128 -24.18 5.06 10.67
CA ARG A 128 -24.85 3.76 10.75
C ARG A 128 -24.22 2.90 11.83
N SER A 129 -24.96 1.90 12.32
CA SER A 129 -24.50 0.92 13.30
C SER A 129 -24.48 -0.46 12.68
N TRP A 130 -23.49 -1.23 13.04
CA TRP A 130 -23.31 -2.63 12.68
C TRP A 130 -23.53 -3.47 13.93
N MET A 131 -24.38 -4.46 13.84
CA MET A 131 -24.75 -5.30 15.01
C MET A 131 -24.71 -6.76 14.60
N ASN A 132 -24.01 -7.59 15.40
CA ASN A 132 -23.93 -9.04 15.22
C ASN A 132 -23.58 -9.46 13.79
N VAL A 133 -22.56 -8.82 13.21
CA VAL A 133 -22.05 -9.12 11.86
C VAL A 133 -20.62 -9.63 11.94
N THR A 134 -20.20 -10.38 10.93
CA THR A 134 -18.77 -10.70 10.81
C THR A 134 -18.01 -9.56 10.12
N LEU A 135 -16.70 -9.48 10.34
CA LEU A 135 -15.86 -8.52 9.62
C LEU A 135 -15.92 -8.76 8.10
N GLY A 136 -16.05 -10.03 7.68
CA GLY A 136 -16.24 -10.41 6.29
C GLY A 136 -17.53 -9.86 5.70
N ASP A 137 -18.66 -9.99 6.40
CA ASP A 137 -19.97 -9.47 5.95
C ASP A 137 -19.98 -7.95 5.89
N LEU A 138 -19.39 -7.29 6.89
CA LEU A 138 -19.23 -5.84 6.90
C LEU A 138 -18.42 -5.37 5.70
N LEU A 139 -17.26 -5.98 5.44
CA LEU A 139 -16.41 -5.62 4.31
C LEU A 139 -17.09 -5.89 2.97
N ASN A 140 -17.78 -7.03 2.82
CA ASN A 140 -18.53 -7.38 1.60
C ASN A 140 -19.62 -6.33 1.32
N THR A 141 -20.38 -5.94 2.35
CA THR A 141 -21.42 -4.92 2.22
C THR A 141 -20.82 -3.59 1.81
N VAL A 142 -19.80 -3.13 2.52
CA VAL A 142 -19.15 -1.84 2.25
C VAL A 142 -18.50 -1.83 0.88
N ALA A 143 -17.77 -2.87 0.50
CA ALA A 143 -17.12 -2.95 -0.80
C ALA A 143 -18.13 -2.93 -1.96
N SER A 144 -19.23 -3.69 -1.83
CA SER A 144 -20.28 -3.77 -2.87
C SER A 144 -20.98 -2.42 -3.10
N GLU A 145 -21.18 -1.61 -2.05
CA GLU A 145 -21.73 -0.25 -2.17
C GLU A 145 -20.87 0.66 -3.07
N HIS A 146 -19.59 0.34 -3.20
CA HIS A 146 -18.63 1.08 -4.02
C HIS A 146 -18.26 0.38 -5.33
N GLY A 147 -18.94 -0.74 -5.67
CA GLY A 147 -18.63 -1.53 -6.86
C GLY A 147 -17.27 -2.22 -6.80
N LEU A 148 -16.77 -2.47 -5.58
CA LEU A 148 -15.51 -3.17 -5.33
C LEU A 148 -15.77 -4.63 -4.93
N THR A 149 -14.84 -5.52 -5.27
CA THR A 149 -14.82 -6.89 -4.79
C THR A 149 -14.05 -6.94 -3.45
N ALA A 150 -14.70 -7.43 -2.40
CA ALA A 150 -14.01 -7.64 -1.13
C ALA A 150 -13.08 -8.86 -1.21
N ARG A 151 -11.89 -8.73 -0.64
CA ARG A 151 -10.95 -9.83 -0.40
C ARG A 151 -10.41 -9.70 1.01
N ILE A 152 -10.80 -10.64 1.84
CA ILE A 152 -10.39 -10.67 3.25
C ILE A 152 -9.80 -12.04 3.58
N ASP A 153 -8.77 -12.05 4.42
CA ASP A 153 -8.22 -13.27 4.99
C ASP A 153 -9.30 -14.03 5.77
N GLU A 154 -9.34 -15.37 5.65
CA GLU A 154 -10.40 -16.20 6.22
C GLU A 154 -10.51 -16.08 7.74
N THR A 155 -9.37 -15.96 8.43
CA THR A 155 -9.34 -15.83 9.89
C THR A 155 -9.85 -14.47 10.35
N LEU A 156 -9.62 -13.43 9.56
CA LEU A 156 -10.17 -12.09 9.79
C LEU A 156 -11.65 -12.03 9.43
N ALA A 157 -12.06 -12.68 8.35
CA ALA A 157 -13.45 -12.70 7.90
C ALA A 157 -14.39 -13.25 8.97
N ALA A 158 -13.94 -14.27 9.69
CA ALA A 158 -14.71 -14.93 10.76
C ALA A 158 -14.80 -14.12 12.06
N LYS A 159 -14.11 -12.97 12.19
CA LYS A 159 -14.17 -12.14 13.41
C LYS A 159 -15.56 -11.56 13.60
N ASN A 160 -16.16 -11.86 14.75
CA ASN A 160 -17.49 -11.34 15.10
C ASN A 160 -17.40 -9.89 15.60
N ILE A 161 -18.27 -9.04 15.11
CA ILE A 161 -18.50 -7.66 15.53
C ILE A 161 -19.87 -7.61 16.18
N GLU A 162 -19.90 -7.62 17.53
CA GLU A 162 -21.16 -7.54 18.27
C GLU A 162 -21.84 -6.19 18.07
N HIS A 163 -21.05 -5.12 18.14
CA HIS A 163 -21.51 -3.76 17.91
C HIS A 163 -20.38 -2.87 17.44
N GLU A 164 -20.63 -2.09 16.39
CA GLU A 164 -19.69 -1.09 15.86
C GLU A 164 -20.47 0.09 15.28
N ASP A 165 -20.14 1.30 15.72
CA ASP A 165 -20.72 2.53 15.22
C ASP A 165 -19.80 3.20 14.20
N GLN A 166 -20.39 3.58 13.08
CA GLN A 166 -19.80 4.47 12.09
C GLN A 166 -20.45 5.84 12.26
N ALA A 167 -19.88 6.66 13.14
CA ALA A 167 -20.43 7.95 13.54
C ALA A 167 -19.65 9.10 12.89
N GLY A 168 -20.15 9.64 11.77
CA GLY A 168 -19.47 10.70 11.01
C GLY A 168 -18.17 10.23 10.38
N GLU A 169 -18.04 8.94 10.13
CA GLU A 169 -16.85 8.28 9.62
C GLU A 169 -17.07 7.79 8.19
N SER A 170 -16.05 7.88 7.34
CA SER A 170 -16.12 7.32 5.99
C SER A 170 -15.92 5.80 6.00
N ASP A 171 -16.42 5.11 4.98
CA ASP A 171 -16.25 3.67 4.84
C ASP A 171 -14.77 3.26 4.79
N MET A 172 -13.94 4.06 4.12
CA MET A 172 -12.51 3.83 4.08
C MET A 172 -11.88 3.92 5.47
N ASN A 173 -12.28 4.90 6.28
CA ASN A 173 -11.75 5.06 7.63
C ASN A 173 -12.24 3.94 8.56
N LEU A 174 -13.54 3.59 8.48
CA LEU A 174 -14.13 2.46 9.23
C LEU A 174 -13.35 1.17 8.98
N VAL A 175 -13.20 0.76 7.72
CA VAL A 175 -12.51 -0.51 7.39
C VAL A 175 -11.02 -0.45 7.76
N THR A 176 -10.36 0.70 7.59
CA THR A 176 -8.96 0.87 7.99
C THR A 176 -8.78 0.75 9.50
N ARG A 177 -9.70 1.36 10.27
CA ARG A 177 -9.71 1.30 11.73
C ARG A 177 -9.98 -0.10 12.25
N LEU A 178 -10.97 -0.79 11.66
CA LEU A 178 -11.27 -2.18 12.02
C LEU A 178 -10.11 -3.12 11.65
N ALA A 179 -9.53 -3.00 10.47
CA ALA A 179 -8.36 -3.77 10.09
C ALA A 179 -7.20 -3.56 11.09
N ALA A 180 -6.92 -2.30 11.45
CA ALA A 180 -5.86 -1.99 12.42
C ALA A 180 -6.13 -2.59 13.81
N ARG A 181 -7.40 -2.65 14.23
CA ARG A 181 -7.83 -3.28 15.50
C ARG A 181 -7.39 -4.75 15.57
N TYR A 182 -7.50 -5.46 14.46
CA TYR A 182 -7.13 -6.88 14.36
C TYR A 182 -5.70 -7.12 13.85
N GLY A 183 -4.80 -6.12 13.92
CA GLY A 183 -3.43 -6.26 13.42
C GLY A 183 -3.33 -6.47 11.91
N ALA A 184 -4.38 -6.10 11.20
CA ALA A 184 -4.49 -6.23 9.76
C ALA A 184 -4.26 -4.90 9.04
N VAL A 185 -4.22 -4.95 7.74
CA VAL A 185 -4.09 -3.82 6.83
C VAL A 185 -5.24 -3.83 5.83
N SER A 186 -5.69 -2.64 5.47
CA SER A 186 -6.76 -2.41 4.50
C SER A 186 -6.19 -1.64 3.31
N LYS A 187 -6.43 -2.13 2.09
CA LYS A 187 -5.98 -1.48 0.86
C LYS A 187 -7.04 -1.57 -0.22
N VAL A 188 -7.38 -0.43 -0.80
CA VAL A 188 -8.25 -0.37 -1.98
C VAL A 188 -7.37 -0.33 -3.22
N THR A 189 -7.60 -1.26 -4.12
CA THR A 189 -7.05 -1.27 -5.48
C THR A 189 -8.14 -0.87 -6.46
N HIS A 190 -7.88 -0.93 -7.77
CA HIS A 190 -8.83 -0.46 -8.79
C HIS A 190 -10.26 -1.04 -8.66
N ASP A 191 -10.38 -2.34 -8.39
CA ASP A 191 -11.65 -3.09 -8.39
C ASP A 191 -11.82 -3.96 -7.14
N THR A 192 -10.87 -3.90 -6.22
CA THR A 192 -10.81 -4.82 -5.08
C THR A 192 -10.50 -4.07 -3.80
N TRP A 193 -11.19 -4.40 -2.72
CA TRP A 193 -10.86 -3.96 -1.37
C TRP A 193 -10.26 -5.14 -0.59
N VAL A 194 -8.98 -5.04 -0.27
CA VAL A 194 -8.22 -6.11 0.38
C VAL A 194 -8.06 -5.81 1.86
N VAL A 195 -8.33 -6.81 2.72
CA VAL A 195 -8.00 -6.79 4.15
C VAL A 195 -7.24 -8.05 4.50
N MET A 196 -6.02 -7.91 4.95
CA MET A 196 -5.10 -9.03 5.24
C MET A 196 -4.32 -8.78 6.53
N PRO A 197 -3.90 -9.85 7.23
CA PRO A 197 -2.97 -9.71 8.35
C PRO A 197 -1.73 -8.94 7.90
N ARG A 198 -1.22 -8.06 8.74
CA ARG A 198 -0.03 -7.26 8.45
C ARG A 198 1.21 -8.12 8.22
N GLU A 199 1.28 -9.27 8.87
CA GLU A 199 2.37 -10.25 8.75
C GLU A 199 2.01 -11.43 7.83
N ALA A 200 1.09 -11.22 6.88
CA ALA A 200 0.71 -12.28 5.95
C ALA A 200 1.93 -12.82 5.19
N THR A 201 2.05 -14.13 5.14
CA THR A 201 3.06 -14.85 4.35
C THR A 201 2.57 -15.22 2.95
N LYS A 202 1.26 -15.09 2.73
CA LYS A 202 0.60 -15.41 1.47
C LYS A 202 -0.10 -14.19 0.89
N THR A 203 -0.18 -14.14 -0.43
CA THR A 203 -0.99 -13.14 -1.14
C THR A 203 -2.48 -13.39 -0.91
N SER A 204 -3.33 -12.41 -1.23
CA SER A 204 -4.79 -12.56 -1.19
C SER A 204 -5.35 -13.67 -2.11
N LYS A 205 -4.52 -14.25 -2.97
CA LYS A 205 -4.83 -15.41 -3.82
C LYS A 205 -4.30 -16.72 -3.27
N GLY A 206 -3.74 -16.74 -2.04
CA GLY A 206 -3.18 -17.92 -1.38
C GLY A 206 -1.77 -18.34 -1.83
N ASN A 207 -1.15 -17.61 -2.75
CA ASN A 207 0.23 -17.88 -3.20
C ASN A 207 1.24 -17.35 -2.16
N ASP A 208 2.33 -18.09 -1.96
CA ASP A 208 3.41 -17.64 -1.10
C ASP A 208 4.02 -16.32 -1.62
N ILE A 209 4.28 -15.40 -0.72
CA ILE A 209 4.98 -14.15 -1.04
C ILE A 209 6.46 -14.49 -1.24
N ARG A 210 6.96 -14.26 -2.46
CA ARG A 210 8.36 -14.50 -2.78
C ARG A 210 9.25 -13.61 -1.91
N MET A 211 10.17 -14.24 -1.18
CA MET A 211 11.20 -13.54 -0.44
C MET A 211 12.40 -13.27 -1.35
N VAL A 212 12.87 -12.04 -1.36
CA VAL A 212 14.04 -11.61 -2.13
C VAL A 212 15.13 -11.21 -1.15
N ILE A 213 16.37 -11.64 -1.42
CA ILE A 213 17.55 -11.24 -0.66
C ILE A 213 18.21 -10.07 -1.39
N ILE A 214 18.48 -8.98 -0.65
CA ILE A 214 19.17 -7.79 -1.15
C ILE A 214 20.51 -7.64 -0.41
N THR A 215 21.57 -7.37 -1.18
CA THR A 215 22.93 -7.18 -0.69
C THR A 215 23.44 -5.76 -1.01
N PRO A 216 24.46 -5.25 -0.30
CA PRO A 216 24.98 -3.90 -0.54
C PRO A 216 25.47 -3.66 -1.97
N SER A 217 25.97 -4.71 -2.65
CA SER A 217 26.45 -4.61 -4.05
C SER A 217 25.36 -4.29 -5.08
N GLN A 218 24.09 -4.53 -4.73
CA GLN A 218 22.92 -4.23 -5.57
C GLN A 218 22.36 -2.84 -5.34
N VAL A 219 22.80 -2.14 -4.29
CA VAL A 219 22.21 -0.91 -3.78
C VAL A 219 23.12 0.28 -4.06
N SER A 220 22.60 1.32 -4.70
CA SER A 220 23.34 2.56 -4.94
C SER A 220 23.43 3.43 -3.70
N ARG A 221 22.39 3.39 -2.87
CA ARG A 221 22.31 4.17 -1.63
C ARG A 221 21.40 3.48 -0.64
N TRP A 222 21.79 3.51 0.64
CA TRP A 222 20.95 3.04 1.72
C TRP A 222 21.11 3.91 2.96
N SER A 223 20.10 3.87 3.82
CA SER A 223 20.16 4.45 5.15
C SER A 223 19.37 3.58 6.11
N PHE A 224 19.85 3.47 7.32
CA PHE A 224 19.20 2.75 8.41
C PHE A 224 18.99 3.67 9.60
N ARG A 225 17.84 3.56 10.23
CA ARG A 225 17.50 4.27 11.47
C ARG A 225 17.02 3.26 12.49
N ASN A 226 17.63 3.28 13.64
CA ASN A 226 17.21 2.51 14.80
C ASN A 226 16.74 3.50 15.89
N ASN A 227 15.45 3.47 16.20
CA ASN A 227 14.83 4.24 17.29
C ASN A 227 14.56 3.34 18.50
N SER A 228 15.18 2.16 18.57
CA SER A 228 15.05 1.23 19.67
C SER A 228 16.08 1.58 20.75
N ASP A 229 15.67 1.62 22.01
CA ASP A 229 16.54 1.82 23.15
C ASP A 229 17.49 0.64 23.38
N HIS A 230 17.21 -0.51 22.78
CA HIS A 230 18.05 -1.70 22.84
C HIS A 230 18.45 -2.19 21.45
N PRO A 231 19.72 -2.54 21.21
CA PRO A 231 20.15 -3.14 19.95
C PRO A 231 19.54 -4.55 19.73
N ASP A 232 19.20 -5.26 20.80
CA ASP A 232 18.57 -6.57 20.76
C ASP A 232 17.03 -6.43 20.64
N SER A 233 16.48 -6.85 19.51
CA SER A 233 15.07 -6.73 19.18
C SER A 233 14.13 -7.57 20.05
N SER A 234 14.65 -8.53 20.80
CA SER A 234 13.83 -9.42 21.63
C SER A 234 13.30 -8.73 22.89
N LYS A 235 13.89 -7.60 23.27
CA LYS A 235 13.61 -6.91 24.54
C LYS A 235 12.87 -5.57 24.41
N ASN A 236 12.61 -5.09 23.20
CA ASN A 236 11.95 -3.81 23.03
C ASN A 236 10.56 -4.00 22.42
N GLU A 237 9.56 -3.78 23.20
CA GLU A 237 8.16 -4.01 22.87
C GLU A 237 7.40 -2.74 22.47
N GLY A 238 8.08 -1.61 22.30
CA GLY A 238 7.46 -0.39 21.78
C GLY A 238 6.49 0.30 22.74
N GLY A 239 6.74 0.19 24.06
CA GLY A 239 5.94 0.78 25.11
C GLY A 239 4.87 -0.15 25.70
N THR A 240 4.22 0.34 26.74
CA THR A 240 3.17 -0.37 27.47
C THR A 240 1.80 0.17 27.09
N HIS A 241 0.88 -0.71 26.71
CA HIS A 241 -0.52 -0.37 26.45
C HIS A 241 -1.42 -0.94 27.52
N VAL A 242 -2.30 -0.10 28.09
CA VAL A 242 -3.31 -0.48 29.07
C VAL A 242 -4.68 -0.39 28.41
N ILE A 243 -5.32 -1.54 28.24
CA ILE A 243 -6.62 -1.67 27.55
C ILE A 243 -7.68 -2.06 28.58
N ARG A 244 -8.74 -1.26 28.66
CA ARG A 244 -9.87 -1.50 29.56
C ARG A 244 -10.91 -2.38 28.88
N TYR A 245 -11.59 -3.21 29.67
CA TYR A 245 -12.69 -4.06 29.22
C TYR A 245 -13.73 -4.28 30.31
N HIS A 246 -14.95 -4.61 29.89
CA HIS A 246 -16.01 -5.03 30.81
C HIS A 246 -15.88 -6.52 31.11
N ASP A 247 -15.71 -6.88 32.37
CA ASP A 247 -15.72 -8.28 32.81
C ASP A 247 -17.14 -8.72 33.05
N LEU A 248 -17.73 -9.41 32.10
CA LEU A 248 -19.11 -9.92 32.17
C LEU A 248 -19.27 -11.00 33.22
N THR A 249 -18.17 -11.65 33.63
CA THR A 249 -18.20 -12.70 34.69
C THR A 249 -18.18 -12.09 36.09
N ASP A 250 -17.80 -10.82 36.23
CA ASP A 250 -17.76 -10.07 37.49
C ASP A 250 -18.73 -8.88 37.47
N GLY A 251 -19.94 -9.11 37.02
CA GLY A 251 -21.01 -8.12 37.01
C GLY A 251 -20.77 -6.91 36.12
N GLY A 252 -19.97 -7.04 35.07
CA GLY A 252 -19.68 -5.95 34.11
C GLY A 252 -18.69 -4.92 34.65
N LYS A 253 -17.95 -5.21 35.72
CA LYS A 253 -16.91 -4.30 36.23
C LYS A 253 -15.83 -4.04 35.17
N VAL A 254 -15.33 -2.79 35.12
CA VAL A 254 -14.24 -2.43 34.25
C VAL A 254 -12.92 -2.94 34.82
N LYS A 255 -12.26 -3.80 34.08
CA LYS A 255 -10.90 -4.30 34.34
C LYS A 255 -9.95 -3.86 33.24
N SER A 256 -8.67 -4.08 33.41
CA SER A 256 -7.65 -3.76 32.38
C SER A 256 -6.69 -4.91 32.17
N ILE A 257 -6.20 -5.02 30.93
CA ILE A 257 -5.03 -5.83 30.60
C ILE A 257 -3.90 -4.90 30.19
N THR A 258 -2.68 -5.33 30.47
CA THR A 258 -1.46 -4.61 30.09
C THR A 258 -0.70 -5.44 29.09
N VAL A 259 -0.24 -4.80 27.98
CA VAL A 259 0.50 -5.45 26.90
C VAL A 259 1.69 -4.61 26.51
N GLY A 260 2.78 -5.28 26.19
CA GLY A 260 4.07 -4.63 25.96
C GLY A 260 4.82 -4.35 27.26
N SER A 261 5.93 -3.67 27.16
CA SER A 261 6.74 -3.24 28.29
C SER A 261 7.54 -1.96 27.96
N GLY A 262 7.96 -1.24 28.97
CA GLY A 262 8.70 0.01 28.83
C GLY A 262 7.81 1.23 28.60
N ASP A 263 8.45 2.35 28.37
CA ASP A 263 7.81 3.65 28.11
C ASP A 263 7.62 3.92 26.62
N PRO A 264 6.63 4.71 26.21
CA PRO A 264 5.58 5.32 27.06
C PRO A 264 4.48 4.33 27.47
N VAL A 265 3.84 4.61 28.62
CA VAL A 265 2.61 3.91 29.00
C VAL A 265 1.40 4.62 28.39
N VAL A 266 0.70 3.95 27.52
CA VAL A 266 -0.47 4.48 26.80
C VAL A 266 -1.74 3.80 27.33
N HIS A 267 -2.70 4.61 27.81
CA HIS A 267 -4.02 4.14 28.17
C HIS A 267 -4.95 4.30 26.97
N GLU A 268 -5.54 3.18 26.51
CA GLU A 268 -6.49 3.24 25.40
C GLU A 268 -7.80 3.88 25.87
N GLU A 269 -8.30 4.82 25.05
CA GLU A 269 -9.50 5.60 25.40
C GLU A 269 -10.77 4.74 25.42
N VAL A 270 -10.85 3.75 24.53
CA VAL A 270 -12.04 2.91 24.37
C VAL A 270 -12.00 1.72 25.31
N THR A 271 -13.09 1.50 26.06
CA THR A 271 -13.27 0.30 26.86
C THR A 271 -13.92 -0.81 26.02
N MET A 272 -13.28 -1.98 25.99
CA MET A 272 -13.76 -3.13 25.22
C MET A 272 -14.94 -3.81 25.92
N TYR A 273 -15.79 -4.43 25.13
CA TYR A 273 -16.99 -5.09 25.66
C TYR A 273 -16.67 -6.38 26.42
N ASN A 274 -15.55 -7.06 26.17
CA ASN A 274 -15.07 -8.21 26.92
C ASN A 274 -13.55 -8.37 26.88
N LEU A 275 -13.02 -9.36 27.61
CA LEU A 275 -11.61 -9.68 27.71
C LEU A 275 -11.00 -10.13 26.35
N GLU A 276 -11.73 -10.90 25.56
CA GLU A 276 -11.21 -11.42 24.28
C GLU A 276 -11.00 -10.29 23.27
N ALA A 277 -11.96 -9.35 23.17
CA ALA A 277 -11.80 -8.15 22.35
C ALA A 277 -10.59 -7.30 22.81
N ALA A 278 -10.35 -7.18 24.10
CA ALA A 278 -9.19 -6.48 24.63
C ALA A 278 -7.88 -7.17 24.25
N LYS A 279 -7.81 -8.51 24.30
CA LYS A 279 -6.61 -9.27 23.88
C LYS A 279 -6.34 -9.15 22.39
N GLU A 280 -7.38 -9.17 21.55
CA GLU A 280 -7.24 -9.02 20.08
C GLU A 280 -6.66 -7.66 19.71
N ILE A 281 -7.17 -6.59 20.34
CA ILE A 281 -6.63 -5.23 20.13
C ILE A 281 -5.20 -5.14 20.61
N ALA A 282 -4.89 -5.72 21.76
CA ALA A 282 -3.56 -5.78 22.33
C ALA A 282 -2.55 -6.41 21.36
N ALA A 283 -2.89 -7.53 20.76
CA ALA A 283 -2.07 -8.21 19.76
C ALA A 283 -1.82 -7.31 18.53
N GLY A 284 -2.87 -6.65 18.01
CA GLY A 284 -2.75 -5.73 16.87
C GLY A 284 -1.84 -4.52 17.15
N MET A 285 -1.90 -3.98 18.37
CA MET A 285 -1.07 -2.84 18.80
C MET A 285 0.42 -3.22 18.90
N THR A 286 0.70 -4.38 19.48
CA THR A 286 2.07 -4.89 19.60
C THR A 286 2.75 -4.99 18.23
N VAL A 287 2.06 -5.54 17.23
CA VAL A 287 2.58 -5.64 15.86
C VAL A 287 2.87 -4.25 15.28
N LYS A 288 1.96 -3.29 15.48
CA LYS A 288 2.12 -1.92 14.95
C LYS A 288 3.32 -1.19 15.55
N ASN A 289 3.58 -1.35 16.83
CA ASN A 289 4.63 -0.62 17.54
C ASN A 289 6.02 -1.16 17.21
N LYS A 290 6.19 -2.47 17.12
CA LYS A 290 7.46 -3.09 16.73
C LYS A 290 8.02 -2.56 15.40
N LYS A 291 7.16 -2.25 14.44
CA LYS A 291 7.54 -1.77 13.12
C LYS A 291 8.13 -0.37 13.08
N LYS A 292 7.76 0.49 14.02
CA LYS A 292 8.26 1.88 14.08
C LYS A 292 9.68 2.01 14.63
N LEU A 293 10.17 0.97 15.27
CA LEU A 293 11.46 1.03 15.96
C LEU A 293 12.65 1.04 15.01
N ARG A 294 12.51 0.42 13.85
CA ARG A 294 13.59 0.32 12.87
C ARG A 294 13.06 0.60 11.49
N GLN A 295 13.81 1.37 10.74
CA GLN A 295 13.49 1.75 9.38
C GLN A 295 14.73 1.68 8.51
N MET A 296 14.60 1.19 7.29
CA MET A 296 15.66 1.16 6.32
C MET A 296 15.15 1.67 4.98
N ASN A 297 15.95 2.51 4.31
CA ASN A 297 15.67 2.94 2.96
C ASN A 297 16.73 2.40 2.03
N LEU A 298 16.31 1.81 0.92
CA LEU A 298 17.18 1.29 -0.13
C LEU A 298 16.86 1.99 -1.45
N GLU A 299 17.89 2.39 -2.18
CA GLU A 299 17.78 2.90 -3.55
C GLU A 299 18.73 2.13 -4.45
N MET A 300 18.22 1.58 -5.56
CA MET A 300 18.99 0.70 -6.42
C MET A 300 18.52 0.80 -7.87
N PRO A 301 19.36 0.43 -8.85
CA PRO A 301 18.90 0.20 -10.21
C PRO A 301 17.80 -0.85 -10.21
N LEU A 302 16.76 -0.64 -11.03
CA LEU A 302 15.71 -1.65 -11.16
C LEU A 302 16.26 -2.88 -11.88
N MET A 303 16.07 -4.05 -11.29
CA MET A 303 16.48 -5.34 -11.83
C MET A 303 15.26 -6.21 -12.18
N PRO A 304 15.35 -7.11 -13.16
CA PRO A 304 14.22 -7.93 -13.61
C PRO A 304 13.53 -8.73 -12.49
N GLU A 305 14.30 -9.26 -11.53
CA GLU A 305 13.79 -10.03 -10.40
C GLU A 305 13.01 -9.18 -9.38
N LEU A 306 13.23 -7.85 -9.36
CA LEU A 306 12.60 -6.93 -8.44
C LEU A 306 11.30 -6.33 -8.98
N ILE A 307 11.01 -6.54 -10.27
CA ILE A 307 9.84 -5.91 -10.91
C ILE A 307 8.51 -6.36 -10.30
N SER A 308 8.46 -7.57 -9.74
CA SER A 308 7.26 -8.11 -9.10
C SER A 308 7.05 -7.64 -7.67
N LEU A 309 8.02 -6.95 -7.08
CA LEU A 309 7.87 -6.42 -5.72
C LEU A 309 6.72 -5.42 -5.66
N THR A 310 6.03 -5.46 -4.54
CA THR A 310 4.97 -4.53 -4.16
C THR A 310 5.16 -4.15 -2.70
N ALA A 311 4.55 -3.07 -2.27
CA ALA A 311 4.40 -2.81 -0.84
C ALA A 311 3.66 -3.99 -0.17
N GLN A 312 3.99 -4.30 1.06
CA GLN A 312 3.61 -5.50 1.83
C GLN A 312 4.41 -6.78 1.50
N CYS A 313 5.22 -6.82 0.44
CA CYS A 313 6.18 -7.90 0.26
C CYS A 313 7.24 -7.88 1.38
N ARG A 314 7.87 -9.03 1.58
CA ARG A 314 9.02 -9.17 2.49
C ARG A 314 10.30 -9.28 1.69
N ILE A 315 11.36 -8.72 2.24
CA ILE A 315 12.71 -8.89 1.74
C ILE A 315 13.65 -9.21 2.91
N THR A 316 14.76 -9.82 2.61
CA THR A 316 15.86 -10.04 3.55
C THR A 316 17.07 -9.23 3.12
N THR A 317 17.62 -8.43 4.00
CA THR A 317 18.92 -7.78 3.80
C THR A 317 20.05 -8.68 4.31
N LYS A 318 21.17 -8.71 3.59
CA LYS A 318 22.32 -9.51 3.96
C LYS A 318 23.63 -8.80 3.59
N GLY A 319 24.53 -8.64 4.58
CA GLY A 319 25.84 -8.04 4.39
C GLY A 319 25.88 -6.52 4.63
N PHE A 320 24.81 -5.92 5.19
CA PHE A 320 24.78 -4.51 5.56
C PHE A 320 25.35 -4.28 6.97
N GLY A 321 25.10 -5.20 7.89
CA GLY A 321 25.55 -5.13 9.27
C GLY A 321 24.70 -6.03 10.17
N SER A 322 25.18 -6.28 11.40
CA SER A 322 24.52 -7.22 12.33
C SER A 322 23.12 -6.82 12.77
N VAL A 323 22.78 -5.54 12.69
CA VAL A 323 21.48 -5.01 13.07
C VAL A 323 20.59 -4.79 11.85
N GLU A 324 21.20 -4.46 10.73
CA GLU A 324 20.55 -4.20 9.44
C GLU A 324 20.17 -5.48 8.71
N ASP A 325 20.92 -6.57 8.93
CA ASP A 325 20.70 -7.88 8.29
C ASP A 325 19.52 -8.59 8.96
N ARG A 326 18.36 -8.50 8.31
CA ARG A 326 17.10 -9.06 8.83
C ARG A 326 16.04 -9.17 7.76
N GLU A 327 14.92 -9.75 8.14
CA GLU A 327 13.70 -9.69 7.36
C GLU A 327 13.00 -8.34 7.57
N TRP A 328 12.55 -7.74 6.46
CA TRP A 328 11.88 -6.45 6.40
C TRP A 328 10.56 -6.55 5.66
N HIS A 329 9.59 -5.76 6.09
CA HIS A 329 8.40 -5.46 5.30
C HIS A 329 8.62 -4.22 4.46
N ILE A 330 8.17 -4.25 3.21
CA ILE A 330 8.18 -3.08 2.34
C ILE A 330 6.96 -2.22 2.70
N SER A 331 7.17 -1.07 3.30
CA SER A 331 6.11 -0.10 3.60
C SER A 331 5.80 0.79 2.40
N LYS A 332 6.78 1.02 1.50
CA LYS A 332 6.59 1.72 0.23
C LYS A 332 7.56 1.21 -0.81
N ALA A 333 7.09 0.96 -2.01
CA ALA A 333 7.91 0.67 -3.19
C ALA A 333 7.70 1.74 -4.26
N GLN A 334 8.77 2.37 -4.72
CA GLN A 334 8.71 3.41 -5.73
C GLN A 334 9.58 3.03 -6.94
N PHE A 335 8.92 2.82 -8.06
CA PHE A 335 9.55 2.53 -9.36
C PHE A 335 9.62 3.82 -10.16
N ARG A 336 10.81 4.21 -10.57
CA ARG A 336 11.03 5.41 -11.40
C ARG A 336 11.65 5.02 -12.72
N TYR A 337 11.08 5.51 -13.80
CA TYR A 337 11.57 5.37 -15.17
C TYR A 337 11.86 6.75 -15.74
N GLY A 338 12.98 6.88 -16.41
CA GLY A 338 13.41 8.12 -17.06
C GLY A 338 14.35 7.85 -18.20
N PRO A 339 14.85 8.91 -18.89
CA PRO A 339 15.76 8.77 -20.03
C PRO A 339 17.07 8.05 -19.70
N GLN A 340 17.48 8.01 -18.43
CA GLN A 340 18.74 7.38 -17.98
C GLN A 340 18.54 5.97 -17.40
N GLY A 341 17.35 5.39 -17.57
CA GLY A 341 17.06 4.04 -17.05
C GLY A 341 15.96 4.02 -15.97
N ALA A 342 15.95 2.96 -15.20
CA ALA A 342 14.95 2.77 -14.14
C ALA A 342 15.60 2.48 -12.79
N THR A 343 14.98 3.02 -11.73
CA THR A 343 15.40 2.82 -10.34
C THR A 343 14.23 2.33 -9.49
N LEU A 344 14.58 1.62 -8.42
CA LEU A 344 13.67 1.18 -7.37
C LEU A 344 14.12 1.77 -6.04
N SER A 345 13.20 2.42 -5.34
CA SER A 345 13.36 2.83 -3.95
C SER A 345 12.42 2.03 -3.07
N LEU A 346 12.93 1.50 -1.97
CA LEU A 346 12.16 0.75 -0.97
C LEU A 346 12.28 1.44 0.39
N ASP A 347 11.15 1.71 1.01
CA ASP A 347 11.06 2.07 2.42
C ASP A 347 10.66 0.80 3.19
N LEU A 348 11.43 0.45 4.20
CA LEU A 348 11.36 -0.81 4.95
C LEU A 348 11.07 -0.53 6.43
N GLU A 349 10.24 -1.40 7.03
CA GLU A 349 9.85 -1.34 8.45
C GLU A 349 9.83 -2.74 9.12
#